data_7ffbde1645c3de2c108f34fd6e653c30
#
_entry.id   7ffbde1645c3de2c108f34fd6e653c30
#
_cell.length_a   1.000
_cell.length_b   1.000
_cell.length_c   1.000
_cell.angle_alpha   90.00
_cell.angle_beta   90.00
_cell.angle_gamma   90.00
#
_symmetry.space_group_name_H-M   'P 1'
#
loop_
_entity.id
_entity.type
_entity.pdbx_description
1 polymer ?
#
loop_
_entity_poly.entity_id
_entity_poly.type
_entity_poly.pdbx_seq_one_letter_code
_entity_poly.pdbx_strand_id
1 'polypeptide(L)'
;MVFNTSPVIICFMRAFKHPALQDLTLERVLYALSDPVRLEIIRYLADVPEATCGELDGGRPKSSMSHHFRVLRDAGLVHTRSVGTTHLNSLRADVLEARFPGLLASLLAQR
;
A
#
# COMPACT_ATOMS: atom_id res chain seq x y z
N MET A 1 22.58 15.92 14.87
CA MET A 1 22.01 15.72 14.67
C MET A 1 21.37 15.82 14.59
N VAL A 2 21.16 15.85 14.64
CA VAL A 2 20.45 15.73 14.54
C VAL A 2 19.86 15.79 14.62
N PHE A 3 19.67 15.97 14.84
CA PHE A 3 18.93 15.85 14.96
C PHE A 3 18.21 16.13 15.23
N ASN A 4 18.18 16.38 15.59
CA ASN A 4 17.38 16.55 15.89
C ASN A 4 16.59 16.79 15.97
N THR A 5 16.64 16.88 15.80
CA THR A 5 15.57 17.09 15.86
C THR A 5 14.68 16.52 15.76
N SER A 6 14.75 16.37 15.50
CA SER A 6 13.88 15.86 15.39
C SER A 6 12.99 14.79 15.74
N PRO A 7 13.00 13.99 16.86
CA PRO A 7 12.08 12.91 17.20
C PRO A 7 10.63 13.37 17.30
N VAL A 8 10.43 14.55 17.81
CA VAL A 8 9.10 15.14 17.92
C VAL A 8 8.46 15.28 16.54
N ILE A 9 9.23 15.71 15.57
CA ILE A 9 8.75 15.86 14.20
C ILE A 9 8.33 14.49 13.66
N ILE A 10 9.11 13.46 13.95
CA ILE A 10 8.81 12.10 13.51
C ILE A 10 7.49 11.64 14.10
N CYS A 11 7.23 11.93 15.38
CA CYS A 11 5.98 11.54 16.02
C CYS A 11 4.77 12.19 15.34
N PHE A 12 4.86 13.46 14.99
CA PHE A 12 3.75 14.16 14.33
C PHE A 12 3.58 13.74 12.89
N MET A 13 4.67 13.46 12.19
CA MET A 13 4.62 13.13 10.78
C MET A 13 4.07 11.74 10.53
N ARG A 14 4.18 10.85 11.49
CA ARG A 14 3.59 9.51 11.39
C ARG A 14 3.97 8.80 10.10
N ALA A 15 5.26 8.62 9.89
CA ALA A 15 5.72 7.87 8.74
C ALA A 15 5.11 6.46 8.76
N PHE A 16 4.54 6.04 7.64
CA PHE A 16 4.01 4.69 7.54
C PHE A 16 5.15 3.69 7.47
N LYS A 17 4.95 2.54 8.12
CA LYS A 17 5.92 1.46 8.07
C LYS A 17 5.58 0.52 6.94
N HIS A 18 6.61 0.12 6.21
CA HIS A 18 6.46 -0.82 5.11
C HIS A 18 7.44 -1.96 5.28
N PRO A 19 7.01 -3.22 5.09
CA PRO A 19 7.93 -4.33 5.21
C PRO A 19 8.99 -4.29 4.12
N ALA A 20 10.20 -4.74 4.48
CA ALA A 20 11.27 -4.87 3.51
C ALA A 20 10.98 -6.05 2.58
N LEU A 21 11.62 -6.06 1.41
CA LEU A 21 11.40 -7.09 0.39
C LEU A 21 11.51 -8.50 0.98
N GLN A 22 12.53 -8.75 1.78
CA GLN A 22 12.78 -10.08 2.34
C GLN A 22 11.75 -10.49 3.40
N ASP A 23 10.97 -9.53 3.91
CA ASP A 23 9.97 -9.79 4.93
C ASP A 23 8.58 -10.04 4.36
N LEU A 24 8.40 -9.90 3.04
CA LEU A 24 7.14 -10.23 2.40
C LEU A 24 6.93 -11.73 2.41
N THR A 25 5.70 -12.17 2.77
CA THR A 25 5.33 -13.58 2.70
C THR A 25 4.21 -13.76 1.70
N LEU A 26 4.23 -14.88 1.02
CA LEU A 26 3.21 -15.20 0.02
C LEU A 26 1.82 -15.26 0.67
N GLU A 27 1.73 -15.84 1.85
CA GLU A 27 0.45 -15.97 2.57
C GLU A 27 -0.18 -14.61 2.85
N ARG A 28 0.61 -13.64 3.29
CA ARG A 28 0.08 -12.30 3.57
C ARG A 28 -0.34 -11.58 2.30
N VAL A 29 0.43 -11.73 1.25
CA VAL A 29 0.10 -11.13 -0.05
C VAL A 29 -1.22 -11.72 -0.56
N LEU A 30 -1.36 -13.05 -0.53
CA LEU A 30 -2.57 -13.70 -0.99
C LEU A 30 -3.78 -13.33 -0.14
N TYR A 31 -3.60 -13.24 1.18
CA TYR A 31 -4.67 -12.80 2.07
C TYR A 31 -5.12 -11.37 1.71
N ALA A 32 -4.17 -10.47 1.52
CA ALA A 32 -4.50 -9.09 1.18
C ALA A 32 -5.26 -9.00 -0.14
N LEU A 33 -4.96 -9.87 -1.08
CA LEU A 33 -5.60 -9.89 -2.40
C LEU A 33 -6.91 -10.67 -2.44
N SER A 34 -7.28 -11.32 -1.35
CA SER A 34 -8.48 -12.17 -1.31
C SER A 34 -9.76 -11.39 -1.06
N ASP A 35 -9.72 -10.08 -1.05
CA ASP A 35 -10.88 -9.23 -0.83
C ASP A 35 -11.17 -8.40 -2.09
N PRO A 36 -12.44 -8.32 -2.54
CA PRO A 36 -12.76 -7.58 -3.78
C PRO A 36 -12.38 -6.10 -3.73
N VAL A 37 -12.54 -5.44 -2.58
CA VAL A 37 -12.20 -4.02 -2.45
C VAL A 37 -10.69 -3.83 -2.59
N ARG A 38 -9.92 -4.66 -1.90
CA ARG A 38 -8.46 -4.57 -1.96
C ARG A 38 -7.94 -4.91 -3.36
N LEU A 39 -8.55 -5.87 -4.02
CA LEU A 39 -8.17 -6.21 -5.38
C LEU A 39 -8.46 -5.06 -6.34
N GLU A 40 -9.58 -4.38 -6.15
CA GLU A 40 -9.93 -3.19 -6.93
C GLU A 40 -8.90 -2.08 -6.76
N ILE A 41 -8.44 -1.85 -5.54
CA ILE A 41 -7.39 -0.86 -5.24
C ILE A 41 -6.11 -1.21 -6.02
N ILE A 42 -5.71 -2.46 -5.98
CA ILE A 42 -4.48 -2.90 -6.65
C ILE A 42 -4.62 -2.74 -8.17
N ARG A 43 -5.76 -3.07 -8.74
CA ARG A 43 -5.99 -2.88 -10.18
C ARG A 43 -5.91 -1.41 -10.56
N TYR A 44 -6.48 -0.54 -9.75
CA TYR A 44 -6.40 0.91 -10.00
C TYR A 44 -4.95 1.38 -9.95
N LEU A 45 -4.22 0.99 -8.92
CA LEU A 45 -2.83 1.42 -8.73
C LEU A 45 -1.86 0.81 -9.76
N ALA A 46 -2.27 -0.24 -10.45
CA ALA A 46 -1.46 -0.79 -11.53
C ALA A 46 -1.43 0.14 -12.75
N ASP A 47 -2.41 1.03 -12.87
CA ASP A 47 -2.56 1.90 -14.04
C ASP A 47 -2.13 3.35 -13.78
N VAL A 48 -1.82 3.71 -12.55
CA VAL A 48 -1.45 5.10 -12.20
C VAL A 48 -0.21 5.07 -11.30
N PRO A 49 0.62 6.14 -11.34
CA PRO A 49 1.81 6.18 -10.46
C PRO A 49 1.46 6.28 -8.99
N GLU A 50 0.45 7.08 -8.64
CA GLU A 50 -0.01 7.28 -7.28
C GLU A 50 -1.47 7.68 -7.27
N ALA A 51 -2.16 7.41 -6.16
CA ALA A 51 -3.54 7.84 -5.97
C ALA A 51 -3.78 8.14 -4.50
N THR A 52 -4.67 9.11 -4.24
CA THR A 52 -5.07 9.44 -2.88
C THR A 52 -6.05 8.40 -2.36
N CYS A 53 -6.20 8.34 -1.04
CA CYS A 53 -7.21 7.46 -0.44
C CYS A 53 -8.61 7.80 -0.95
N GLY A 54 -8.91 9.10 -1.14
CA GLY A 54 -10.20 9.53 -1.67
C GLY A 54 -10.47 9.06 -3.08
N GLU A 55 -9.44 9.01 -3.92
CA GLU A 55 -9.57 8.49 -5.29
C GLU A 55 -9.83 6.98 -5.30
N LEU A 56 -9.39 6.28 -4.26
CA LEU A 56 -9.46 4.83 -4.20
C LEU A 56 -10.66 4.29 -3.44
N ASP A 57 -11.40 5.16 -2.70
CA ASP A 57 -12.42 4.67 -1.78
C ASP A 57 -13.73 4.23 -2.45
N GLY A 58 -13.99 4.67 -3.66
CA GLY A 58 -15.21 4.29 -4.37
C GLY A 58 -16.48 4.69 -3.63
N GLY A 59 -16.43 5.75 -2.81
CA GLY A 59 -17.57 6.20 -2.03
C GLY A 59 -17.79 5.42 -0.75
N ARG A 60 -16.86 4.54 -0.38
CA ARG A 60 -16.98 3.72 0.83
C ARG A 60 -16.55 4.50 2.08
N PRO A 61 -17.02 4.12 3.27
CA PRO A 61 -16.66 4.80 4.52
C PRO A 61 -15.16 4.74 4.79
N LYS A 62 -14.62 5.84 5.32
CA LYS A 62 -13.18 5.93 5.64
C LYS A 62 -12.74 4.87 6.62
N SER A 63 -13.58 4.51 7.58
CA SER A 63 -13.21 3.53 8.60
C SER A 63 -12.92 2.16 8.00
N SER A 64 -13.77 1.70 7.07
CA SER A 64 -13.53 0.43 6.41
C SER A 64 -12.36 0.51 5.44
N MET A 65 -12.21 1.65 4.75
CA MET A 65 -11.08 1.83 3.83
C MET A 65 -9.75 1.88 4.56
N SER A 66 -9.70 2.49 5.75
CA SER A 66 -8.47 2.50 6.55
C SER A 66 -7.97 1.09 6.84
N HIS A 67 -8.89 0.17 7.14
CA HIS A 67 -8.53 -1.23 7.36
C HIS A 67 -7.95 -1.86 6.09
N HIS A 68 -8.58 -1.62 4.94
CA HIS A 68 -8.08 -2.17 3.68
C HIS A 68 -6.69 -1.65 3.32
N PHE A 69 -6.46 -0.35 3.50
CA PHE A 69 -5.14 0.23 3.23
C PHE A 69 -4.09 -0.34 4.17
N ARG A 70 -4.44 -0.55 5.45
CA ARG A 70 -3.51 -1.13 6.41
C ARG A 70 -3.12 -2.56 6.00
N VAL A 71 -4.10 -3.37 5.62
CA VAL A 71 -3.83 -4.75 5.20
C VAL A 71 -2.90 -4.76 3.99
N LEU A 72 -3.14 -3.87 3.02
CA LEU A 72 -2.31 -3.79 1.83
C LEU A 72 -0.88 -3.32 2.14
N ARG A 73 -0.74 -2.34 3.05
CA ARG A 73 0.59 -1.88 3.46
C ARG A 73 1.36 -2.97 4.21
N ASP A 74 0.71 -3.60 5.15
CA ASP A 74 1.34 -4.63 5.99
C ASP A 74 1.78 -5.84 5.18
N ALA A 75 1.06 -6.15 4.10
CA ALA A 75 1.42 -7.25 3.22
C ALA A 75 2.56 -6.87 2.24
N GLY A 76 2.87 -5.58 2.13
CA GLY A 76 3.93 -5.12 1.23
C GLY A 76 3.49 -4.81 -0.18
N LEU A 77 2.17 -4.74 -0.41
CA LEU A 77 1.62 -4.44 -1.74
C LEU A 77 1.61 -2.96 -2.06
N VAL A 78 1.37 -2.12 -1.06
CA VAL A 78 1.15 -0.69 -1.24
C VAL A 78 2.12 0.10 -0.39
N HIS A 79 2.69 1.14 -0.99
CA HIS A 79 3.48 2.13 -0.29
C HIS A 79 2.62 3.39 -0.11
N THR A 80 2.59 3.91 1.11
CA THR A 80 1.85 5.13 1.42
C THR A 80 2.80 6.18 1.95
N ARG A 81 2.70 7.39 1.41
CA ARG A 81 3.45 8.54 1.92
C ARG A 81 2.49 9.69 2.21
N SER A 82 2.86 10.52 3.18
CA SER A 82 2.05 11.66 3.56
C SER A 82 2.57 12.93 2.92
N VAL A 83 1.66 13.72 2.36
CA VAL A 83 1.97 15.06 1.86
C VAL A 83 0.94 16.00 2.51
N GLY A 84 1.36 16.71 3.56
CA GLY A 84 0.43 17.46 4.38
C GLY A 84 -0.56 16.52 5.03
N THR A 85 -1.85 16.74 4.82
CA THR A 85 -2.91 15.88 5.34
C THR A 85 -3.34 14.81 4.35
N THR A 86 -2.70 14.77 3.17
CA THR A 86 -3.07 13.84 2.11
C THR A 86 -2.15 12.63 2.15
N HIS A 87 -2.74 11.45 1.99
CA HIS A 87 -1.99 10.19 1.86
C HIS A 87 -1.97 9.80 0.39
N LEU A 88 -0.77 9.55 -0.14
CA LEU A 88 -0.59 9.10 -1.51
C LEU A 88 -0.13 7.66 -1.51
N ASN A 89 -0.84 6.83 -2.26
CA ASN A 89 -0.61 5.38 -2.30
C ASN A 89 -0.07 4.99 -3.67
N SER A 90 0.87 4.05 -3.69
CA SER A 90 1.42 3.51 -4.92
C SER A 90 1.61 2.00 -4.78
N LEU A 91 1.54 1.31 -5.91
CA LEU A 91 1.76 -0.14 -5.95
C LEU A 91 3.26 -0.42 -5.92
N ARG A 92 3.69 -1.33 -5.07
CA ARG A 92 5.11 -1.71 -4.98
C ARG A 92 5.44 -2.79 -6.01
N ALA A 93 5.21 -2.47 -7.28
CA ALA A 93 5.32 -3.44 -8.38
C ALA A 93 6.71 -4.07 -8.48
N ASP A 94 7.76 -3.26 -8.34
CA ASP A 94 9.14 -3.76 -8.45
C ASP A 94 9.48 -4.72 -7.32
N VAL A 95 9.05 -4.40 -6.12
CA VAL A 95 9.28 -5.25 -4.94
C VAL A 95 8.53 -6.58 -5.10
N LEU A 96 7.29 -6.51 -5.54
CA LEU A 96 6.46 -7.71 -5.74
C LEU A 96 7.04 -8.60 -6.84
N GLU A 97 7.52 -8.00 -7.94
CA GLU A 97 8.13 -8.77 -9.01
C GLU A 97 9.43 -9.42 -8.57
N ALA A 98 10.24 -8.70 -7.78
CA ALA A 98 11.49 -9.26 -7.29
C ALA A 98 11.26 -10.41 -6.32
N ARG A 99 10.25 -10.31 -5.47
CA ARG A 99 9.97 -11.32 -4.44
C ARG A 99 9.16 -12.50 -4.96
N PHE A 100 8.17 -12.23 -5.81
CA PHE A 100 7.26 -13.23 -6.36
C PHE A 100 7.14 -13.03 -7.87
N PRO A 101 8.17 -13.44 -8.65
CA PRO A 101 8.16 -13.20 -10.10
C PRO A 101 6.92 -13.75 -10.79
N GLY A 102 6.25 -12.90 -11.56
CA GLY A 102 5.10 -13.29 -12.35
C GLY A 102 3.76 -13.27 -11.62
N LEU A 103 3.77 -13.17 -10.28
CA LEU A 103 2.53 -13.22 -9.50
C LEU A 103 1.61 -12.05 -9.83
N LEU A 104 2.15 -10.83 -9.77
CA LEU A 104 1.34 -9.63 -10.01
C LEU A 104 0.79 -9.59 -11.42
N ALA A 105 1.62 -9.90 -12.41
CA ALA A 105 1.19 -9.92 -13.81
C ALA A 105 0.07 -10.93 -14.04
N SER A 106 0.23 -12.13 -13.48
CA SER A 106 -0.79 -13.17 -13.60
C SER A 106 -2.11 -12.74 -12.97
N LEU A 107 -2.03 -12.12 -11.81
CA LEU A 107 -3.20 -11.66 -11.08
C LEU A 107 -3.93 -10.54 -11.83
N LEU A 108 -3.19 -9.58 -12.35
CA LEU A 108 -3.78 -8.44 -13.06
C LEU A 108 -4.38 -8.83 -14.40
N ALA A 109 -3.97 -9.97 -14.95
CA ALA A 109 -4.55 -10.49 -16.19
C ALA A 109 -5.96 -11.06 -15.96
N GLN A 110 -6.32 -11.37 -14.73
CA GLN A 110 -7.63 -11.90 -14.39
C GLN A 110 -8.61 -10.75 -14.16
N ARG A 111 -9.72 -10.75 -14.86
CA ARG A 111 -10.73 -9.67 -14.75
C ARG A 111 -12.10 -10.26 -14.48
#